data_b435185cf6ab0d417c7a4ff9f94cb2fc
#
_entry.id   b435185cf6ab0d417c7a4ff9f94cb2fc
#
_cell.length_a   1.000
_cell.length_b   1.000
_cell.length_c   1.000
_cell.angle_alpha   90.00
_cell.angle_beta   90.00
_cell.angle_gamma   90.00
#
_symmetry.space_group_name_H-M   'P 1'
#
loop_
_entity.id
_entity.type
_entity.pdbx_description
1 polymer ?
#
loop_
_entity_poly.entity_id
_entity_poly.type
_entity_poly.pdbx_seq_one_letter_code
_entity_poly.pdbx_strand_id
1 'polypeptide(L)'
;MKAKNDEGLRFLFSSLALPNISPTLDIIRTFCIHQQDTINAELESLKGTGVGKWILDLTNSSLVSLLSEWGQEYDQLSVFCDASKPLQEQTEFYQAMVNKEEKIFMDLAGKQHAITFNLTSIPQLVNSQSHPGIQIADILAGVFTFVFRENSKGNYASYPDEWKPYLMNCVSGYSIVPDFEHLDFEKLNVKRNYLILEEFTNRSIREVSLLDGIETFLAETTHYLYLNSAT
;
A
#
# COMPACT_ATOMS: atom_id res chain seq x y z
N MET A 1 -8.21 17.72 -7.35
CA MET A 1 -8.14 16.52 -6.48
C MET A 1 -9.50 16.04 -6.01
N LYS A 2 -10.42 16.92 -5.53
CA LYS A 2 -11.74 16.50 -5.05
C LYS A 2 -12.57 15.68 -6.07
N ALA A 3 -12.54 16.05 -7.35
CA ALA A 3 -13.31 15.35 -8.39
C ALA A 3 -12.81 13.91 -8.69
N LYS A 4 -11.50 13.64 -8.59
CA LYS A 4 -10.95 12.30 -8.81
C LYS A 4 -11.27 11.32 -7.68
N ASN A 5 -11.34 11.80 -6.43
CA ASN A 5 -11.74 10.96 -5.29
C ASN A 5 -13.22 10.57 -5.36
N ASP A 6 -14.08 11.49 -5.82
CA ASP A 6 -15.50 11.19 -5.99
C ASP A 6 -15.75 10.14 -7.10
N GLU A 7 -14.91 10.11 -8.12
CA GLU A 7 -15.02 9.13 -9.22
C GLU A 7 -14.61 7.71 -8.77
N GLY A 8 -13.53 7.62 -8.00
CA GLY A 8 -13.07 6.35 -7.40
C GLY A 8 -14.08 5.77 -6.40
N LEU A 9 -14.67 6.59 -5.55
CA LEU A 9 -15.71 6.16 -4.62
C LEU A 9 -16.99 5.72 -5.36
N ARG A 10 -17.40 6.44 -6.41
CA ARG A 10 -18.52 6.03 -7.27
C ARG A 10 -18.28 4.68 -7.94
N PHE A 11 -17.05 4.41 -8.35
CA PHE A 11 -16.67 3.11 -8.90
C PHE A 11 -16.84 2.00 -7.85
N LEU A 12 -16.31 2.17 -6.64
CA LEU A 12 -16.43 1.19 -5.56
C LEU A 12 -17.88 0.90 -5.16
N PHE A 13 -18.74 1.90 -5.16
CA PHE A 13 -20.15 1.76 -4.80
C PHE A 13 -21.08 1.48 -5.99
N SER A 14 -20.55 1.33 -7.19
CA SER A 14 -21.36 1.02 -8.36
C SER A 14 -21.82 -0.43 -8.35
N SER A 15 -23.12 -0.67 -8.48
CA SER A 15 -23.70 -2.01 -8.67
C SER A 15 -23.57 -2.52 -10.11
N LEU A 16 -22.99 -1.74 -11.03
CA LEU A 16 -22.81 -2.16 -12.42
C LEU A 16 -21.79 -3.29 -12.49
N ALA A 17 -22.15 -4.38 -13.15
CA ALA A 17 -21.21 -5.44 -13.47
C ALA A 17 -20.11 -4.88 -14.38
N LEU A 18 -18.86 -5.07 -13.98
CA LEU A 18 -17.71 -4.66 -14.78
C LEU A 18 -17.17 -5.89 -15.52
N PRO A 19 -17.06 -5.85 -16.84
CA PRO A 19 -16.43 -6.92 -17.57
C PRO A 19 -14.93 -7.00 -17.20
N ASN A 20 -14.43 -8.21 -17.02
CA ASN A 20 -13.00 -8.49 -16.78
C ASN A 20 -12.41 -7.93 -15.46
N ILE A 21 -13.22 -7.82 -14.43
CA ILE A 21 -12.70 -7.51 -13.07
C ILE A 21 -12.18 -8.80 -12.42
N SER A 22 -11.07 -8.71 -11.68
CA SER A 22 -10.56 -9.86 -10.93
C SER A 22 -11.56 -10.30 -9.85
N PRO A 23 -11.68 -11.61 -9.55
CA PRO A 23 -12.60 -12.09 -8.50
C PRO A 23 -12.37 -11.41 -7.15
N THR A 24 -11.12 -11.17 -6.78
CA THR A 24 -10.78 -10.50 -5.52
C THR A 24 -11.28 -9.06 -5.48
N LEU A 25 -11.12 -8.33 -6.57
CA LEU A 25 -11.62 -6.95 -6.66
C LEU A 25 -13.14 -6.90 -6.67
N ASP A 26 -13.81 -7.90 -7.25
CA ASP A 26 -15.26 -8.02 -7.20
C ASP A 26 -15.79 -8.30 -5.79
N ILE A 27 -15.10 -9.13 -5.02
CA ILE A 27 -15.40 -9.36 -3.60
C ILE A 27 -15.25 -8.06 -2.80
N ILE A 28 -14.14 -7.34 -2.97
CA ILE A 28 -13.91 -6.03 -2.31
C ILE A 28 -15.03 -5.06 -2.65
N ARG A 29 -15.40 -4.97 -3.92
CA ARG A 29 -16.47 -4.09 -4.39
C ARG A 29 -17.81 -4.46 -3.80
N THR A 30 -18.14 -5.75 -3.77
CA THR A 30 -19.37 -6.26 -3.16
C THR A 30 -19.42 -5.92 -1.67
N PHE A 31 -18.32 -6.12 -0.94
CA PHE A 31 -18.20 -5.69 0.45
C PHE A 31 -18.47 -4.19 0.61
N CYS A 32 -17.82 -3.34 -0.21
CA CYS A 32 -17.99 -1.89 -0.15
C CYS A 32 -19.45 -1.45 -0.42
N ILE A 33 -20.14 -2.10 -1.36
CA ILE A 33 -21.56 -1.81 -1.66
C ILE A 33 -22.43 -2.08 -0.44
N HIS A 34 -22.25 -3.23 0.22
CA HIS A 34 -23.06 -3.60 1.39
C HIS A 34 -22.66 -2.85 2.67
N GLN A 35 -21.47 -2.27 2.73
CA GLN A 35 -20.97 -1.45 3.85
C GLN A 35 -20.92 0.04 3.54
N GLN A 36 -21.62 0.52 2.50
CA GLN A 36 -21.53 1.89 2.01
C GLN A 36 -21.80 2.93 3.11
N ASP A 37 -22.81 2.71 3.93
CA ASP A 37 -23.18 3.66 4.99
C ASP A 37 -22.10 3.72 6.08
N THR A 38 -21.56 2.57 6.48
CA THR A 38 -20.45 2.49 7.44
C THR A 38 -19.20 3.19 6.90
N ILE A 39 -18.82 2.92 5.65
CA ILE A 39 -17.67 3.54 5.00
C ILE A 39 -17.86 5.05 4.90
N ASN A 40 -19.04 5.51 4.52
CA ASN A 40 -19.33 6.94 4.45
C ASN A 40 -19.28 7.60 5.84
N ALA A 41 -19.80 6.96 6.87
CA ALA A 41 -19.74 7.46 8.24
C ALA A 41 -18.28 7.59 8.72
N GLU A 42 -17.42 6.61 8.46
CA GLU A 42 -16.00 6.66 8.77
C GLU A 42 -15.29 7.78 7.99
N LEU A 43 -15.55 7.92 6.70
CA LEU A 43 -14.98 8.99 5.88
C LEU A 43 -15.42 10.39 6.37
N GLU A 44 -16.67 10.53 6.83
CA GLU A 44 -17.15 11.78 7.43
C GLU A 44 -16.46 12.06 8.77
N SER A 45 -16.27 11.05 9.63
CA SER A 45 -15.60 11.21 10.92
C SER A 45 -14.15 11.68 10.77
N LEU A 46 -13.50 11.32 9.64
CA LEU A 46 -12.15 11.73 9.31
C LEU A 46 -12.06 13.13 8.70
N LYS A 47 -13.21 13.73 8.29
CA LYS A 47 -13.23 15.09 7.76
C LYS A 47 -12.85 16.08 8.85
N GLY A 48 -11.85 16.92 8.57
CA GLY A 48 -11.36 17.93 9.50
C GLY A 48 -10.17 17.48 10.35
N THR A 49 -9.80 16.21 10.31
CA THR A 49 -8.50 15.76 10.82
C THR A 49 -7.46 15.90 9.72
N GLY A 50 -6.22 16.28 10.06
CA GLY A 50 -5.10 16.35 9.10
C GLY A 50 -4.89 15.00 8.42
N VAL A 51 -4.93 13.92 9.20
CA VAL A 51 -4.76 12.54 8.75
C VAL A 51 -5.88 12.11 7.79
N GLY A 52 -7.15 12.41 8.13
CA GLY A 52 -8.31 11.96 7.32
C GLY A 52 -8.32 12.50 5.90
N LYS A 53 -7.76 13.68 5.68
CA LYS A 53 -7.66 14.28 4.34
C LYS A 53 -6.74 13.50 3.40
N TRP A 54 -5.76 12.80 3.95
CA TRP A 54 -4.69 12.12 3.23
C TRP A 54 -4.70 10.61 3.42
N ILE A 55 -5.75 10.04 4.01
CA ILE A 55 -5.81 8.60 4.36
C ILE A 55 -5.64 7.69 3.13
N LEU A 56 -6.08 8.15 1.96
CA LEU A 56 -5.92 7.43 0.69
C LEU A 56 -4.67 7.87 -0.10
N ASP A 57 -3.85 8.76 0.47
CA ASP A 57 -2.62 9.20 -0.18
C ASP A 57 -1.48 8.23 0.17
N LEU A 58 -0.89 7.63 -0.85
CA LEU A 58 0.16 6.63 -0.68
C LEU A 58 1.56 7.23 -0.47
N THR A 59 1.71 8.55 -0.48
CA THR A 59 3.01 9.22 -0.35
C THR A 59 3.72 8.83 0.94
N ASN A 60 2.99 8.85 2.07
CA ASN A 60 3.56 8.47 3.35
C ASN A 60 3.92 6.98 3.40
N SER A 61 3.04 6.10 2.96
CA SER A 61 3.29 4.66 2.93
C SER A 61 4.48 4.31 2.04
N SER A 62 4.62 4.99 0.90
CA SER A 62 5.76 4.84 -0.01
C SER A 62 7.07 5.28 0.67
N LEU A 63 7.06 6.43 1.34
CA LEU A 63 8.24 6.93 2.03
C LEU A 63 8.63 6.02 3.20
N VAL A 64 7.67 5.57 4.01
CA VAL A 64 7.93 4.63 5.11
C VAL A 64 8.53 3.32 4.59
N SER A 65 7.98 2.75 3.53
CA SER A 65 8.53 1.53 2.91
C SER A 65 9.97 1.74 2.47
N LEU A 66 10.26 2.82 1.77
CA LEU A 66 11.60 3.16 1.30
C LEU A 66 12.59 3.38 2.45
N LEU A 67 12.18 4.09 3.50
CA LEU A 67 13.03 4.33 4.68
C LEU A 67 13.26 3.06 5.49
N SER A 68 12.31 2.14 5.51
CA SER A 68 12.46 0.83 6.13
C SER A 68 13.51 -0.02 5.39
N GLU A 69 13.52 -0.01 4.07
CA GLU A 69 14.54 -0.68 3.26
C GLU A 69 15.94 -0.05 3.50
N TRP A 70 16.07 1.25 3.40
CA TRP A 70 17.34 1.93 3.65
C TRP A 70 17.81 1.80 5.09
N GLY A 71 16.91 1.76 6.05
CA GLY A 71 17.21 1.52 7.46
C GLY A 71 17.77 0.13 7.75
N GLN A 72 17.67 -0.83 6.83
CA GLN A 72 18.36 -2.12 6.96
C GLN A 72 19.85 -2.00 6.63
N GLU A 73 20.20 -1.13 5.68
CA GLU A 73 21.57 -0.95 5.20
C GLU A 73 22.33 0.13 5.96
N TYR A 74 21.63 1.16 6.44
CA TYR A 74 22.23 2.30 7.12
C TYR A 74 21.77 2.40 8.57
N ASP A 75 22.69 2.77 9.46
CA ASP A 75 22.39 2.88 10.90
C ASP A 75 21.55 4.12 11.21
N GLN A 76 21.69 5.19 10.43
CA GLN A 76 20.95 6.42 10.61
C GLN A 76 20.72 7.15 9.27
N LEU A 77 19.55 7.73 9.12
CA LEU A 77 19.12 8.38 7.89
C LEU A 77 18.85 9.87 8.09
N SER A 78 19.33 10.70 7.17
CA SER A 78 18.91 12.10 7.01
C SER A 78 18.05 12.21 5.76
N VAL A 79 16.80 12.64 5.92
CA VAL A 79 15.79 12.59 4.86
C VAL A 79 15.39 13.99 4.40
N PHE A 80 15.48 14.21 3.11
CA PHE A 80 15.04 15.45 2.45
C PHE A 80 13.96 15.09 1.41
N CYS A 81 12.83 15.77 1.48
CA CYS A 81 11.71 15.58 0.55
C CYS A 81 11.33 16.90 -0.09
N ASP A 82 10.77 16.85 -1.28
CA ASP A 82 10.12 18.04 -1.86
C ASP A 82 8.89 18.41 -1.02
N ALA A 83 8.48 19.68 -1.09
CA ALA A 83 7.37 20.19 -0.32
C ALA A 83 6.08 19.41 -0.61
N SER A 84 5.64 18.65 0.38
CA SER A 84 4.49 17.75 0.30
C SER A 84 3.53 17.99 1.48
N LYS A 85 2.30 18.36 1.17
CA LYS A 85 1.26 18.52 2.20
C LYS A 85 0.94 17.20 2.94
N PRO A 86 0.79 16.05 2.26
CA PRO A 86 0.59 14.77 2.94
C PRO A 86 1.68 14.45 3.97
N LEU A 87 2.93 14.66 3.63
CA LEU A 87 4.05 14.41 4.56
C LEU A 87 4.08 15.41 5.71
N GLN A 88 3.74 16.67 5.45
CA GLN A 88 3.67 17.71 6.48
C GLN A 88 2.65 17.39 7.57
N GLU A 89 1.49 16.89 7.19
CA GLU A 89 0.40 16.54 8.11
C GLU A 89 0.68 15.24 8.90
N GLN A 90 1.65 14.45 8.49
CA GLN A 90 2.00 13.16 9.12
C GLN A 90 3.36 13.19 9.84
N THR A 91 3.84 14.38 10.19
CA THR A 91 5.15 14.59 10.82
C THR A 91 5.32 13.84 12.16
N GLU A 92 4.26 13.68 12.95
CA GLU A 92 4.27 12.98 14.23
C GLU A 92 4.76 11.53 14.14
N PHE A 93 4.40 10.84 13.03
CA PHE A 93 4.89 9.48 12.79
C PHE A 93 6.42 9.44 12.72
N TYR A 94 7.02 10.36 11.99
CA TYR A 94 8.48 10.43 11.82
C TYR A 94 9.19 10.86 13.10
N GLN A 95 8.54 11.66 13.95
CA GLN A 95 9.08 12.05 15.24
C GLN A 95 9.36 10.83 16.13
N ALA A 96 8.54 9.81 16.07
CA ALA A 96 8.72 8.55 16.81
C ALA A 96 9.92 7.72 16.29
N MET A 97 10.45 8.04 15.11
CA MET A 97 11.58 7.36 14.48
C MET A 97 12.91 8.13 14.67
N VAL A 98 12.88 9.33 15.24
CA VAL A 98 14.08 10.13 15.48
C VAL A 98 14.90 9.53 16.63
N ASN A 99 16.19 9.26 16.35
CA ASN A 99 17.13 8.60 17.29
C ASN A 99 16.64 7.23 17.79
N LYS A 100 15.81 6.54 16.99
CA LYS A 100 15.34 5.19 17.31
C LYS A 100 16.37 4.15 16.84
N GLU A 101 17.28 3.79 17.73
CA GLU A 101 18.35 2.81 17.44
C GLU A 101 17.81 1.37 17.34
N GLU A 102 16.74 1.06 18.08
CA GLU A 102 16.14 -0.26 18.10
C GLU A 102 15.40 -0.55 16.79
N LYS A 103 15.85 -1.57 16.07
CA LYS A 103 15.16 -2.07 14.87
C LYS A 103 14.13 -3.12 15.28
N ILE A 104 12.87 -2.86 15.00
CA ILE A 104 11.77 -3.81 15.18
C ILE A 104 11.52 -4.49 13.84
N PHE A 105 11.41 -5.81 13.87
CA PHE A 105 11.19 -6.63 12.69
C PHE A 105 9.80 -7.24 12.73
N MET A 106 9.18 -7.37 11.58
CA MET A 106 7.96 -8.11 11.37
C MET A 106 8.21 -9.22 10.35
N ASP A 107 7.65 -10.40 10.61
CA ASP A 107 7.69 -11.47 9.62
C ASP A 107 6.61 -11.23 8.56
N LEU A 108 7.05 -11.02 7.33
CA LEU A 108 6.19 -10.93 6.16
C LEU A 108 6.55 -12.05 5.19
N ALA A 109 5.67 -13.03 5.07
CA ALA A 109 5.84 -14.18 4.17
C ALA A 109 7.16 -14.98 4.41
N GLY A 110 7.53 -15.17 5.70
CA GLY A 110 8.73 -15.91 6.10
C GLY A 110 10.04 -15.12 5.96
N LYS A 111 9.95 -13.82 5.73
CA LYS A 111 11.11 -12.90 5.74
C LYS A 111 10.96 -11.86 6.82
N GLN A 112 12.05 -11.61 7.54
CA GLN A 112 12.12 -10.54 8.54
C GLN A 112 12.29 -9.19 7.84
N HIS A 113 11.33 -8.27 8.06
CA HIS A 113 11.37 -6.91 7.53
C HIS A 113 11.44 -5.93 8.68
N ALA A 114 12.42 -5.05 8.64
CA ALA A 114 12.45 -3.94 9.57
C ALA A 114 11.25 -3.02 9.30
N ILE A 115 10.47 -2.76 10.34
CA ILE A 115 9.34 -1.82 10.29
C ILE A 115 9.67 -0.49 10.97
N THR A 116 10.85 -0.38 11.56
CA THR A 116 11.39 0.85 12.12
C THR A 116 12.73 1.18 11.47
N PHE A 117 13.04 2.45 11.47
CA PHE A 117 14.29 3.01 10.97
C PHE A 117 14.74 4.15 11.89
N ASN A 118 16.01 4.51 11.84
CA ASN A 118 16.58 5.55 12.69
C ASN A 118 16.78 6.84 11.89
N LEU A 119 16.11 7.91 12.28
CA LEU A 119 16.25 9.23 11.66
C LEU A 119 17.13 10.15 12.51
N THR A 120 17.96 10.99 11.86
CA THR A 120 18.67 12.09 12.55
C THR A 120 17.71 13.19 12.98
N SER A 121 16.67 13.43 12.20
CA SER A 121 15.59 14.40 12.41
C SER A 121 14.36 13.96 11.62
N ILE A 122 13.22 14.58 11.86
CA ILE A 122 12.07 14.42 10.98
C ILE A 122 12.44 14.79 9.54
N PRO A 123 11.78 14.17 8.51
CA PRO A 123 12.03 14.51 7.11
C PRO A 123 11.91 16.01 6.86
N GLN A 124 12.94 16.58 6.27
CA GLN A 124 13.00 18.01 5.97
C GLN A 124 12.32 18.26 4.63
N LEU A 125 11.27 19.08 4.66
CA LEU A 125 10.59 19.51 3.44
C LEU A 125 11.32 20.72 2.87
N VAL A 126 11.93 20.57 1.71
CA VAL A 126 12.80 21.56 1.11
C VAL A 126 12.34 21.90 -0.30
N ASN A 127 12.84 23.02 -0.84
CA ASN A 127 12.57 23.41 -2.22
C ASN A 127 13.51 22.65 -3.15
N SER A 128 12.98 21.86 -4.08
CA SER A 128 13.74 21.08 -5.07
C SER A 128 14.68 21.93 -5.91
N GLN A 129 14.36 23.19 -6.16
CA GLN A 129 15.23 24.10 -6.93
C GLN A 129 16.60 24.35 -6.28
N SER A 130 16.67 24.30 -4.95
CA SER A 130 17.89 24.51 -4.18
C SER A 130 18.57 23.22 -3.72
N HIS A 131 17.98 22.04 -4.03
CA HIS A 131 18.45 20.73 -3.57
C HIS A 131 18.67 19.78 -4.76
N PRO A 132 19.88 19.71 -5.32
CA PRO A 132 20.17 18.88 -6.50
C PRO A 132 19.83 17.38 -6.27
N GLY A 133 19.95 16.88 -5.04
CA GLY A 133 19.59 15.49 -4.72
C GLY A 133 18.11 15.19 -4.97
N ILE A 134 17.20 16.13 -4.68
CA ILE A 134 15.77 15.98 -4.97
C ILE A 134 15.52 16.01 -6.47
N GLN A 135 16.18 16.88 -7.20
CA GLN A 135 16.06 16.91 -8.67
C GLN A 135 16.51 15.59 -9.31
N ILE A 136 17.59 14.99 -8.79
CA ILE A 136 18.04 13.66 -9.23
C ILE A 136 16.99 12.60 -8.87
N ALA A 137 16.43 12.63 -7.68
CA ALA A 137 15.37 11.71 -7.27
C ALA A 137 14.14 11.80 -8.17
N ASP A 138 13.71 13.02 -8.55
CA ASP A 138 12.60 13.24 -9.48
C ASP A 138 12.90 12.68 -10.89
N ILE A 139 14.13 12.87 -11.38
CA ILE A 139 14.55 12.28 -12.65
C ILE A 139 14.50 10.75 -12.59
N LEU A 140 15.04 10.15 -11.52
CA LEU A 140 15.02 8.71 -11.32
C LEU A 140 13.58 8.18 -11.23
N ALA A 141 12.70 8.82 -10.46
CA ALA A 141 11.29 8.47 -10.38
C ALA A 141 10.60 8.52 -11.75
N GLY A 142 10.93 9.55 -12.56
CA GLY A 142 10.47 9.66 -13.94
C GLY A 142 10.96 8.52 -14.84
N VAL A 143 12.25 8.15 -14.72
CA VAL A 143 12.83 7.03 -15.46
C VAL A 143 12.17 5.71 -15.06
N PHE A 144 11.99 5.44 -13.75
CA PHE A 144 11.27 4.25 -13.28
C PHE A 144 9.85 4.20 -13.84
N THR A 145 9.11 5.30 -13.72
CA THR A 145 7.75 5.40 -14.26
C THR A 145 7.70 5.12 -15.76
N PHE A 146 8.66 5.64 -16.52
CA PHE A 146 8.74 5.41 -17.96
C PHE A 146 9.05 3.94 -18.30
N VAL A 147 10.03 3.34 -17.61
CA VAL A 147 10.49 1.97 -17.89
C VAL A 147 9.46 0.90 -17.49
N PHE A 148 8.74 1.13 -16.38
CA PHE A 148 7.75 0.17 -15.87
C PHE A 148 6.32 0.47 -16.31
N ARG A 149 6.12 1.52 -17.10
CA ARG A 149 4.81 1.84 -17.66
C ARG A 149 4.45 0.83 -18.75
N GLU A 150 3.28 0.23 -18.65
CA GLU A 150 2.71 -0.55 -19.72
C GLU A 150 2.47 0.31 -20.97
N ASN A 151 2.73 -0.26 -22.16
CA ASN A 151 2.42 0.36 -23.46
C ASN A 151 3.21 1.64 -23.81
N SER A 152 4.52 1.66 -23.64
CA SER A 152 5.37 2.66 -24.28
C SER A 152 5.19 2.62 -25.80
N LYS A 153 4.83 3.75 -26.42
CA LYS A 153 4.54 3.85 -27.86
C LYS A 153 5.52 4.82 -28.55
N GLY A 154 5.72 4.62 -29.85
CA GLY A 154 6.52 5.51 -30.68
C GLY A 154 8.02 5.20 -30.67
N ASN A 155 8.85 6.19 -30.94
CA ASN A 155 10.32 6.06 -31.13
C ASN A 155 11.08 5.57 -29.87
N TYR A 156 10.43 5.54 -28.71
CA TYR A 156 11.04 5.14 -27.43
C TYR A 156 10.50 3.79 -26.91
N ALA A 157 9.80 3.03 -27.76
CA ALA A 157 9.15 1.78 -27.35
C ALA A 157 10.15 0.68 -26.92
N SER A 158 11.40 0.70 -27.43
CA SER A 158 12.44 -0.27 -27.06
C SER A 158 13.17 0.09 -25.76
N TYR A 159 13.18 1.34 -25.33
CA TYR A 159 13.95 1.79 -24.17
C TYR A 159 13.56 1.11 -22.83
N PRO A 160 12.28 0.85 -22.56
CA PRO A 160 11.91 0.11 -21.36
C PRO A 160 12.59 -1.26 -21.27
N ASP A 161 12.62 -2.02 -22.35
CA ASP A 161 13.23 -3.36 -22.38
C ASP A 161 14.77 -3.30 -22.24
N GLU A 162 15.39 -2.27 -22.80
CA GLU A 162 16.83 -2.06 -22.69
C GLU A 162 17.26 -1.65 -21.27
N TRP A 163 16.44 -0.81 -20.59
CA TRP A 163 16.79 -0.24 -19.29
C TRP A 163 16.32 -1.05 -18.09
N LYS A 164 15.25 -1.83 -18.26
CA LYS A 164 14.65 -2.63 -17.20
C LYS A 164 15.66 -3.52 -16.45
N PRO A 165 16.60 -4.24 -17.11
CA PRO A 165 17.60 -5.05 -16.41
C PRO A 165 18.49 -4.26 -15.43
N TYR A 166 18.80 -3.00 -15.77
CA TYR A 166 19.64 -2.14 -14.90
C TYR A 166 18.89 -1.62 -13.69
N LEU A 167 17.56 -1.45 -13.79
CA LEU A 167 16.72 -0.92 -12.75
C LEU A 167 16.14 -2.00 -11.84
N MET A 168 16.04 -3.26 -12.30
CA MET A 168 15.43 -4.34 -11.52
C MET A 168 16.12 -4.59 -10.16
N ASN A 169 17.43 -4.37 -10.08
CA ASN A 169 18.16 -4.52 -8.81
C ASN A 169 17.87 -3.41 -7.80
N CYS A 170 17.23 -2.32 -8.24
CA CYS A 170 16.86 -1.18 -7.40
C CYS A 170 15.37 -1.21 -7.02
N VAL A 171 14.62 -2.20 -7.49
CA VAL A 171 13.18 -2.32 -7.19
C VAL A 171 13.02 -3.04 -5.87
N SER A 172 12.38 -2.38 -4.90
CA SER A 172 11.92 -3.05 -3.68
C SER A 172 10.97 -4.20 -4.05
N GLY A 173 11.15 -5.36 -3.41
CA GLY A 173 10.30 -6.52 -3.63
C GLY A 173 8.84 -6.33 -3.18
N TYR A 174 8.49 -5.15 -2.66
CA TYR A 174 7.18 -4.84 -2.13
C TYR A 174 6.52 -3.72 -2.93
N SER A 175 5.36 -4.03 -3.51
CA SER A 175 4.46 -3.02 -4.00
C SER A 175 3.56 -2.56 -2.85
N ILE A 176 3.40 -1.24 -2.69
CA ILE A 176 2.39 -0.65 -1.80
C ILE A 176 1.00 -0.66 -2.42
N VAL A 177 0.91 -0.89 -3.72
CA VAL A 177 -0.35 -1.08 -4.45
C VAL A 177 -0.59 -2.58 -4.57
N PRO A 178 -1.68 -3.13 -3.99
CA PRO A 178 -1.99 -4.53 -4.11
C PRO A 178 -2.19 -4.94 -5.57
N ASP A 179 -1.54 -6.01 -5.98
CA ASP A 179 -1.81 -6.67 -7.26
C ASP A 179 -2.91 -7.72 -7.04
N PHE A 180 -4.14 -7.38 -7.40
CA PHE A 180 -5.29 -8.28 -7.25
C PHE A 180 -5.45 -9.26 -8.42
N GLU A 181 -4.71 -9.08 -9.50
CA GLU A 181 -4.80 -9.93 -10.70
C GLU A 181 -3.87 -11.14 -10.61
N HIS A 182 -2.72 -10.98 -9.92
CA HIS A 182 -1.68 -12.01 -9.83
C HIS A 182 -1.47 -12.51 -8.39
N LEU A 183 -2.57 -12.79 -7.69
CA LEU A 183 -2.50 -13.36 -6.34
C LEU A 183 -1.99 -14.81 -6.39
N ASP A 184 -0.93 -15.06 -5.67
CA ASP A 184 -0.34 -16.39 -5.52
C ASP A 184 -1.09 -17.21 -4.46
N PHE A 185 -2.12 -17.93 -4.86
CA PHE A 185 -2.94 -18.77 -3.98
C PHE A 185 -2.24 -20.04 -3.48
N GLU A 186 -1.02 -20.35 -3.93
CA GLU A 186 -0.20 -21.41 -3.33
C GLU A 186 0.35 -20.96 -1.97
N LYS A 187 0.46 -19.63 -1.75
CA LYS A 187 0.85 -19.08 -0.46
C LYS A 187 -0.31 -19.12 0.52
N LEU A 188 -0.14 -19.83 1.64
CA LEU A 188 -1.17 -20.01 2.67
C LEU A 188 -1.71 -18.69 3.23
N ASN A 189 -0.86 -17.69 3.41
CA ASN A 189 -1.26 -16.37 3.88
C ASN A 189 -2.15 -15.63 2.88
N VAL A 190 -1.88 -15.75 1.58
CA VAL A 190 -2.72 -15.15 0.52
C VAL A 190 -4.09 -15.84 0.52
N LYS A 191 -4.11 -17.17 0.52
CA LYS A 191 -5.34 -17.96 0.57
C LYS A 191 -6.16 -17.67 1.81
N ARG A 192 -5.51 -17.59 2.98
CA ARG A 192 -6.18 -17.22 4.24
C ARG A 192 -6.81 -15.84 4.18
N ASN A 193 -6.07 -14.84 3.72
CA ASN A 193 -6.57 -13.47 3.62
C ASN A 193 -7.74 -13.34 2.63
N TYR A 194 -7.71 -14.11 1.55
CA TYR A 194 -8.81 -14.17 0.61
C TYR A 194 -10.08 -14.75 1.26
N LEU A 195 -9.97 -15.87 2.01
CA LEU A 195 -11.09 -16.48 2.71
C LEU A 195 -11.67 -15.56 3.80
N ILE A 196 -10.82 -14.77 4.47
CA ILE A 196 -11.27 -13.78 5.44
C ILE A 196 -12.08 -12.68 4.74
N LEU A 197 -11.59 -12.18 3.60
CA LEU A 197 -12.30 -11.17 2.82
C LEU A 197 -13.65 -11.69 2.31
N GLU A 198 -13.69 -12.92 1.84
CA GLU A 198 -14.92 -13.59 1.40
C GLU A 198 -15.93 -13.74 2.56
N GLU A 199 -15.48 -14.13 3.75
CA GLU A 199 -16.34 -14.24 4.94
C GLU A 199 -16.90 -12.86 5.34
N PHE A 200 -16.08 -11.81 5.36
CA PHE A 200 -16.56 -10.46 5.65
C PHE A 200 -17.61 -9.99 4.62
N THR A 201 -17.40 -10.31 3.35
CA THR A 201 -18.36 -10.01 2.29
C THR A 201 -19.66 -10.77 2.49
N ASN A 202 -19.59 -12.06 2.80
CA ASN A 202 -20.77 -12.89 3.08
C ASN A 202 -21.54 -12.42 4.31
N ARG A 203 -20.85 -11.97 5.36
CA ARG A 203 -21.48 -11.36 6.54
C ARG A 203 -22.18 -10.06 6.21
N SER A 204 -21.54 -9.22 5.40
CA SER A 204 -22.12 -7.96 4.93
C SER A 204 -23.39 -8.18 4.10
N ILE A 205 -23.39 -9.16 3.19
CA ILE A 205 -24.56 -9.53 2.39
C ILE A 205 -25.72 -10.03 3.29
N ARG A 206 -25.39 -10.76 4.35
CA ARG A 206 -26.38 -11.30 5.31
C ARG A 206 -26.78 -10.30 6.40
N GLU A 207 -26.22 -9.10 6.38
CA GLU A 207 -26.45 -8.04 7.37
C GLU A 207 -26.20 -8.49 8.82
N VAL A 208 -25.21 -9.37 9.03
CA VAL A 208 -24.80 -9.83 10.36
C VAL A 208 -23.51 -9.16 10.82
N SER A 209 -23.21 -9.22 12.12
CA SER A 209 -22.00 -8.64 12.68
C SER A 209 -20.75 -9.15 11.97
N LEU A 210 -19.87 -8.24 11.56
CA LEU A 210 -18.60 -8.59 10.93
C LEU A 210 -17.64 -9.28 11.91
N LEU A 211 -17.70 -8.93 13.19
CA LEU A 211 -16.70 -9.34 14.19
C LEU A 211 -17.15 -10.48 15.08
N ASP A 212 -18.46 -10.73 15.25
CA ASP A 212 -18.94 -11.77 16.12
C ASP A 212 -18.45 -13.17 15.68
N GLY A 213 -17.72 -13.86 16.55
CA GLY A 213 -17.14 -15.17 16.25
C GLY A 213 -16.02 -15.18 15.22
N ILE A 214 -15.48 -14.02 14.83
CA ILE A 214 -14.41 -13.93 13.83
C ILE A 214 -13.13 -14.65 14.28
N GLU A 215 -12.82 -14.63 15.58
CA GLU A 215 -11.63 -15.31 16.12
C GLU A 215 -11.72 -16.82 15.90
N THR A 216 -12.90 -17.40 16.12
CA THR A 216 -13.15 -18.82 15.86
C THR A 216 -12.99 -19.15 14.39
N PHE A 217 -13.59 -18.35 13.51
CA PHE A 217 -13.45 -18.50 12.06
C PHE A 217 -11.98 -18.43 11.61
N LEU A 218 -11.21 -17.47 12.14
CA LEU A 218 -9.79 -17.31 11.82
C LEU A 218 -8.97 -18.53 12.25
N ALA A 219 -9.24 -19.06 13.47
CA ALA A 219 -8.56 -20.23 13.98
C ALA A 219 -8.88 -21.47 13.14
N GLU A 220 -10.16 -21.72 12.84
CA GLU A 220 -10.61 -22.85 12.02
C GLU A 220 -10.06 -22.78 10.59
N THR A 221 -10.13 -21.61 9.96
CA THR A 221 -9.59 -21.38 8.60
C THR A 221 -8.10 -21.62 8.56
N THR A 222 -7.34 -21.09 9.53
CA THR A 222 -5.91 -21.30 9.62
C THR A 222 -5.58 -22.77 9.80
N HIS A 223 -6.25 -23.46 10.71
CA HIS A 223 -6.06 -24.90 10.96
C HIS A 223 -6.36 -25.73 9.72
N TYR A 224 -7.48 -25.47 9.05
CA TYR A 224 -7.87 -26.14 7.81
C TYR A 224 -6.79 -25.99 6.71
N LEU A 225 -6.26 -24.79 6.53
CA LEU A 225 -5.23 -24.52 5.53
C LEU A 225 -3.93 -25.27 5.83
N TYR A 226 -3.51 -25.30 7.09
CA TYR A 226 -2.31 -26.05 7.48
C TYR A 226 -2.45 -27.55 7.26
N LEU A 227 -3.59 -28.13 7.59
CA LEU A 227 -3.82 -29.57 7.38
C LEU A 227 -3.78 -29.94 5.89
N ASN A 228 -4.30 -29.09 5.02
CA ASN A 228 -4.36 -29.35 3.57
C ASN A 228 -3.10 -28.92 2.81
N SER A 229 -2.14 -28.27 3.45
CA SER A 229 -0.84 -27.93 2.84
C SER A 229 0.21 -29.01 3.06
N ALA A 230 -0.02 -29.99 3.92
CA ALA A 230 0.92 -31.06 4.25
C ALA A 230 0.75 -32.31 3.37
N THR A 231 -0.14 -32.25 2.38
CA THR A 231 -0.34 -33.28 1.34
C THR A 231 0.18 -32.81 -0.01
#